data_515a6605b122e34dbd24ba8bb997fa66
#
_entry.id   515a6605b122e34dbd24ba8bb997fa66
#
_cell.length_a   1.000
_cell.length_b   1.000
_cell.length_c   1.000
_cell.angle_alpha   90.00
_cell.angle_beta   90.00
_cell.angle_gamma   90.00
#
_symmetry.space_group_name_H-M   'P 1'
#
loop_
_entity.id
_entity.type
_entity.pdbx_description
1 polymer ?
#
loop_
_entity_poly.entity_id
_entity_poly.type
_entity_poly.pdbx_seq_one_letter_code
_entity_poly.pdbx_strand_id
1 'polypeptide(L)'
;MYIGGKEIRTGNLGELAPPHDHQHKLGVFHKGDASHVSAAIDAALEARKQWADMPWEHRAAIFLKAAELISTKYRYRLNAATMLAQGKNCFQSEIDSVCELVDFLRYNVEYMTQIYSEQPESSVGVWNRLEYRPLEGFVFALTPFNFTAIAGNLPASAALMGNTVVWKPANSQIYSANVVMDIFMEAGLPAGVINLVYVNGPVAGDVIFNHKEFAGIHFTGSTGVFQSLWGTIGANIKKYRSYPRIVGETGGKDFVVAHPSAKSKEVSTALARGAFEFQGQKCSAASRAYIPESMWPAVKEELVADIATFKMGTPEDMGNFINAVIDEKAFD
;
A
#
# COMPACT_ATOMS: atom_id res chain seq x y z
N MET A 1 -6.67 16.46 0.83
CA MET A 1 -6.68 15.46 1.92
C MET A 1 -8.07 15.32 2.51
N TYR A 2 -8.36 14.22 3.17
CA TYR A 2 -9.67 13.93 3.74
C TYR A 2 -9.55 13.66 5.24
N ILE A 3 -10.21 14.46 6.07
CA ILE A 3 -10.22 14.32 7.52
C ILE A 3 -11.67 14.35 8.00
N GLY A 4 -12.10 13.35 8.75
CA GLY A 4 -13.49 13.25 9.24
C GLY A 4 -14.53 13.23 8.11
N GLY A 5 -14.18 12.63 6.95
CA GLY A 5 -15.04 12.59 5.76
C GLY A 5 -15.13 13.91 4.98
N LYS A 6 -14.38 14.93 5.36
CA LYS A 6 -14.39 16.26 4.69
C LYS A 6 -13.10 16.47 3.91
N GLU A 7 -13.23 17.05 2.73
CA GLU A 7 -12.08 17.55 1.97
C GLU A 7 -11.50 18.79 2.65
N ILE A 8 -10.20 18.75 2.97
CA ILE A 8 -9.48 19.86 3.61
C ILE A 8 -8.59 20.56 2.59
N ARG A 9 -8.74 21.87 2.48
CA ARG A 9 -8.01 22.76 1.57
C ARG A 9 -7.25 23.81 2.37
N THR A 10 -5.93 23.66 2.49
CA THR A 10 -5.07 24.54 3.31
C THR A 10 -4.61 25.80 2.59
N GLY A 11 -4.67 25.81 1.26
CA GLY A 11 -4.04 26.88 0.46
C GLY A 11 -2.52 26.71 0.26
N ASN A 12 -1.83 25.90 1.07
CA ASN A 12 -0.42 25.55 0.86
C ASN A 12 -0.34 24.41 -0.16
N LEU A 13 0.06 24.75 -1.39
CA LEU A 13 0.00 23.82 -2.51
C LEU A 13 1.33 23.08 -2.75
N GLY A 14 1.20 21.81 -3.10
CA GLY A 14 2.23 21.02 -3.73
C GLY A 14 1.82 20.67 -5.15
N GLU A 15 2.79 20.38 -6.00
CA GLU A 15 2.56 19.96 -7.37
C GLU A 15 2.85 18.46 -7.54
N LEU A 16 2.13 17.85 -8.46
CA LEU A 16 2.36 16.47 -8.91
C LEU A 16 2.80 16.54 -10.36
N ALA A 17 3.92 15.87 -10.66
CA ALA A 17 4.43 15.67 -12.01
C ALA A 17 4.68 14.18 -12.25
N PRO A 18 4.57 13.69 -13.49
CA PRO A 18 4.93 12.33 -13.80
C PRO A 18 6.47 12.14 -13.74
N PRO A 19 6.97 10.94 -13.41
CA PRO A 19 8.40 10.69 -13.29
C PRO A 19 9.20 10.91 -14.59
N HIS A 20 8.54 10.77 -15.74
CA HIS A 20 9.16 10.87 -17.06
C HIS A 20 9.13 12.28 -17.67
N ASP A 21 8.34 13.20 -17.08
CA ASP A 21 8.26 14.60 -17.53
C ASP A 21 7.97 15.52 -16.34
N HIS A 22 9.02 16.04 -15.72
CA HIS A 22 8.90 16.90 -14.54
C HIS A 22 8.33 18.30 -14.87
N GLN A 23 8.21 18.66 -16.15
CA GLN A 23 7.60 19.93 -16.56
C GLN A 23 6.07 19.79 -16.74
N HIS A 24 5.59 18.58 -16.93
CA HIS A 24 4.16 18.31 -17.04
C HIS A 24 3.50 18.31 -15.66
N LYS A 25 2.52 19.17 -15.48
CA LYS A 25 1.79 19.29 -14.22
C LYS A 25 0.53 18.41 -14.27
N LEU A 26 0.56 17.29 -13.56
CA LEU A 26 -0.62 16.39 -13.39
C LEU A 26 -1.70 17.05 -12.53
N GLY A 27 -1.31 17.84 -11.55
CA GLY A 27 -2.25 18.49 -10.65
C GLY A 27 -1.57 19.14 -9.45
N VAL A 28 -2.39 19.63 -8.54
CA VAL A 28 -1.94 20.20 -7.26
C VAL A 28 -2.66 19.51 -6.10
N PHE A 29 -1.99 19.49 -4.97
CA PHE A 29 -2.57 18.99 -3.72
C PHE A 29 -2.32 19.97 -2.57
N HIS A 30 -3.16 19.94 -1.57
CA HIS A 30 -3.01 20.75 -0.37
C HIS A 30 -2.09 20.05 0.63
N LYS A 31 -0.95 20.67 0.95
CA LYS A 31 -0.02 20.20 2.01
C LYS A 31 -0.61 20.53 3.38
N GLY A 32 -0.61 19.54 4.25
CA GLY A 32 -0.96 19.72 5.66
C GLY A 32 0.28 19.87 6.55
N ASP A 33 0.03 20.09 7.82
CA ASP A 33 1.00 20.22 8.89
C ASP A 33 0.62 19.37 10.12
N ALA A 34 1.30 19.58 11.25
CA ALA A 34 1.05 18.86 12.50
C ALA A 34 -0.40 18.99 13.00
N SER A 35 -1.04 20.15 12.81
CA SER A 35 -2.43 20.37 13.24
C SER A 35 -3.41 19.49 12.48
N HIS A 36 -3.16 19.26 11.20
CA HIS A 36 -3.98 18.37 10.35
C HIS A 36 -3.81 16.89 10.75
N VAL A 37 -2.61 16.50 11.17
CA VAL A 37 -2.38 15.14 11.72
C VAL A 37 -3.15 14.96 13.02
N SER A 38 -3.09 15.96 13.93
CA SER A 38 -3.85 15.94 15.18
C SER A 38 -5.36 15.86 14.91
N ALA A 39 -5.89 16.67 13.98
CA ALA A 39 -7.29 16.63 13.60
C ALA A 39 -7.70 15.27 12.99
N ALA A 40 -6.80 14.61 12.23
CA ALA A 40 -7.05 13.29 11.70
C ALA A 40 -7.09 12.22 12.80
N ILE A 41 -6.24 12.34 13.82
CA ILE A 41 -6.27 11.47 15.01
C ILE A 41 -7.57 11.65 15.77
N ASP A 42 -7.98 12.90 16.02
CA ASP A 42 -9.25 13.20 16.74
C ASP A 42 -10.45 12.63 15.98
N ALA A 43 -10.50 12.81 14.66
CA ALA A 43 -11.54 12.24 13.81
C ALA A 43 -11.55 10.71 13.84
N ALA A 44 -10.39 10.07 13.84
CA ALA A 44 -10.25 8.63 13.95
C ALA A 44 -10.77 8.11 15.30
N LEU A 45 -10.40 8.76 16.40
CA LEU A 45 -10.83 8.38 17.75
C LEU A 45 -12.35 8.58 17.95
N GLU A 46 -12.93 9.61 17.36
CA GLU A 46 -14.38 9.81 17.38
C GLU A 46 -15.12 8.74 16.58
N ALA A 47 -14.70 8.49 15.34
CA ALA A 47 -15.30 7.48 14.47
C ALA A 47 -15.20 6.06 15.06
N ARG A 48 -14.12 5.78 15.81
CA ARG A 48 -13.89 4.48 16.45
C ARG A 48 -15.06 4.05 17.33
N LYS A 49 -15.73 4.97 18.00
CA LYS A 49 -16.83 4.67 18.94
C LYS A 49 -17.98 3.87 18.28
N GLN A 50 -18.29 4.19 17.03
CA GLN A 50 -19.34 3.50 16.29
C GLN A 50 -18.78 2.40 15.38
N TRP A 51 -17.59 2.63 14.80
CA TRP A 51 -16.99 1.68 13.87
C TRP A 51 -16.57 0.38 14.53
N ALA A 52 -16.05 0.45 15.75
CA ALA A 52 -15.64 -0.72 16.53
C ALA A 52 -16.81 -1.65 16.87
N ASP A 53 -18.00 -1.08 17.09
CA ASP A 53 -19.21 -1.80 17.46
C ASP A 53 -20.05 -2.23 16.24
N MET A 54 -19.68 -1.78 15.03
CA MET A 54 -20.37 -2.18 13.80
C MET A 54 -20.17 -3.67 13.53
N PRO A 55 -21.26 -4.45 13.25
CA PRO A 55 -21.15 -5.84 12.85
C PRO A 55 -20.13 -6.03 11.74
N TRP A 56 -19.31 -7.05 11.84
CA TRP A 56 -18.20 -7.25 10.91
C TRP A 56 -18.70 -7.49 9.48
N GLU A 57 -19.88 -8.07 9.29
CA GLU A 57 -20.51 -8.26 7.99
C GLU A 57 -20.81 -6.94 7.29
N HIS A 58 -21.22 -5.93 8.06
CA HIS A 58 -21.49 -4.60 7.53
C HIS A 58 -20.18 -3.91 7.12
N ARG A 59 -19.10 -4.07 7.91
CA ARG A 59 -17.78 -3.57 7.53
C ARG A 59 -17.28 -4.27 6.27
N ALA A 60 -17.43 -5.60 6.19
CA ALA A 60 -17.07 -6.39 5.01
C ALA A 60 -17.80 -5.92 3.75
N ALA A 61 -19.12 -5.68 3.85
CA ALA A 61 -19.93 -5.22 2.71
C ALA A 61 -19.39 -3.94 2.07
N ILE A 62 -18.86 -2.99 2.86
CA ILE A 62 -18.26 -1.75 2.36
C ILE A 62 -17.01 -2.05 1.51
N PHE A 63 -16.11 -2.90 1.98
CA PHE A 63 -14.88 -3.23 1.26
C PHE A 63 -15.12 -4.13 0.04
N LEU A 64 -16.11 -5.04 0.09
CA LEU A 64 -16.56 -5.79 -1.08
C LEU A 64 -17.18 -4.85 -2.13
N LYS A 65 -17.94 -3.84 -1.69
CA LYS A 65 -18.46 -2.80 -2.59
C LYS A 65 -17.36 -1.96 -3.20
N ALA A 66 -16.32 -1.63 -2.44
CA ALA A 66 -15.13 -0.94 -2.94
C ALA A 66 -14.43 -1.81 -4.02
N ALA A 67 -14.27 -3.11 -3.79
CA ALA A 67 -13.70 -4.03 -4.78
C ALA A 67 -14.52 -4.05 -6.10
N GLU A 68 -15.85 -4.04 -5.99
CA GLU A 68 -16.74 -3.95 -7.15
C GLU A 68 -16.56 -2.62 -7.92
N LEU A 69 -16.50 -1.50 -7.20
CA LEU A 69 -16.29 -0.19 -7.81
C LEU A 69 -14.93 -0.09 -8.50
N ILE A 70 -13.87 -0.66 -7.92
CA ILE A 70 -12.53 -0.69 -8.50
C ILE A 70 -12.54 -1.53 -9.79
N SER A 71 -13.12 -2.73 -9.76
CA SER A 71 -13.12 -3.64 -10.92
C SER A 71 -13.98 -3.17 -12.08
N THR A 72 -14.90 -2.22 -11.84
CA THR A 72 -15.86 -1.72 -12.85
C THR A 72 -15.69 -0.23 -13.10
N LYS A 73 -16.38 0.62 -12.33
CA LYS A 73 -16.51 2.07 -12.56
C LYS A 73 -15.18 2.80 -12.53
N TYR A 74 -14.29 2.45 -11.61
CA TYR A 74 -13.03 3.17 -11.37
C TYR A 74 -11.79 2.53 -12.02
N ARG A 75 -11.94 1.37 -12.68
CA ARG A 75 -10.85 0.59 -13.24
C ARG A 75 -9.87 1.44 -14.07
N TYR A 76 -10.37 2.10 -15.08
CA TYR A 76 -9.52 2.88 -15.98
C TYR A 76 -8.97 4.16 -15.32
N ARG A 77 -9.75 4.80 -14.44
CA ARG A 77 -9.29 5.98 -13.72
C ARG A 77 -8.15 5.65 -12.75
N LEU A 78 -8.24 4.52 -12.05
CA LEU A 78 -7.22 4.09 -11.12
C LEU A 78 -5.94 3.65 -11.86
N ASN A 79 -6.09 2.96 -12.98
CA ASN A 79 -4.98 2.62 -13.86
C ASN A 79 -4.26 3.87 -14.38
N ALA A 80 -5.00 4.83 -14.93
CA ALA A 80 -4.42 6.07 -15.44
C ALA A 80 -3.70 6.86 -14.35
N ALA A 81 -4.28 6.98 -13.15
CA ALA A 81 -3.65 7.64 -12.01
C ALA A 81 -2.33 6.96 -11.62
N THR A 82 -2.28 5.63 -11.65
CA THR A 82 -1.08 4.84 -11.35
C THR A 82 -0.03 4.97 -12.46
N MET A 83 -0.44 4.87 -13.72
CA MET A 83 0.45 5.04 -14.87
C MET A 83 1.16 6.40 -14.84
N LEU A 84 0.40 7.46 -14.70
CA LEU A 84 0.91 8.82 -14.77
C LEU A 84 1.76 9.20 -13.55
N ALA A 85 1.30 8.86 -12.34
CA ALA A 85 1.99 9.28 -11.12
C ALA A 85 3.20 8.42 -10.76
N GLN A 86 3.25 7.16 -11.20
CA GLN A 86 4.31 6.22 -10.84
C GLN A 86 5.20 5.81 -12.02
N GLY A 87 4.83 6.14 -13.26
CA GLY A 87 5.56 5.72 -14.45
C GLY A 87 5.38 4.23 -14.77
N LYS A 88 4.28 3.61 -14.36
CA LYS A 88 3.94 2.23 -14.71
C LYS A 88 3.32 2.16 -16.09
N ASN A 89 3.64 1.12 -16.86
CA ASN A 89 2.91 0.85 -18.09
C ASN A 89 1.50 0.28 -17.78
N CYS A 90 0.66 0.15 -18.79
CA CYS A 90 -0.72 -0.29 -18.63
C CYS A 90 -0.84 -1.67 -17.96
N PHE A 91 0.01 -2.63 -18.36
CA PHE A 91 0.02 -3.97 -17.82
C PHE A 91 0.41 -3.99 -16.33
N GLN A 92 1.49 -3.27 -15.97
CA GLN A 92 1.93 -3.14 -14.58
C GLN A 92 0.88 -2.45 -13.72
N SER A 93 0.26 -1.40 -14.25
CA SER A 93 -0.80 -0.67 -13.54
C SER A 93 -2.02 -1.54 -13.28
N GLU A 94 -2.47 -2.31 -14.28
CA GLU A 94 -3.61 -3.21 -14.13
C GLU A 94 -3.38 -4.25 -13.03
N ILE A 95 -2.19 -4.83 -12.96
CA ILE A 95 -1.83 -5.82 -11.93
C ILE A 95 -1.65 -5.13 -10.57
N ASP A 96 -0.73 -4.16 -10.49
CA ASP A 96 -0.21 -3.60 -9.23
C ASP A 96 -1.14 -2.54 -8.62
N SER A 97 -2.26 -2.21 -9.26
CA SER A 97 -3.28 -1.33 -8.71
C SER A 97 -4.66 -1.96 -8.66
N VAL A 98 -5.26 -2.27 -9.81
CA VAL A 98 -6.66 -2.70 -9.87
C VAL A 98 -6.82 -4.14 -9.42
N CYS A 99 -6.16 -5.10 -10.08
CA CYS A 99 -6.37 -6.53 -9.82
C CYS A 99 -5.97 -6.88 -8.38
N GLU A 100 -4.78 -6.47 -7.97
CA GLU A 100 -4.25 -6.79 -6.66
C GLU A 100 -5.05 -6.11 -5.53
N LEU A 101 -5.50 -4.85 -5.70
CA LEU A 101 -6.33 -4.21 -4.67
C LEU A 101 -7.70 -4.86 -4.55
N VAL A 102 -8.31 -5.27 -5.66
CA VAL A 102 -9.57 -6.03 -5.65
C VAL A 102 -9.39 -7.36 -4.91
N ASP A 103 -8.30 -8.05 -5.18
CA ASP A 103 -7.99 -9.31 -4.52
C ASP A 103 -7.73 -9.11 -3.01
N PHE A 104 -6.93 -8.11 -2.63
CA PHE A 104 -6.76 -7.77 -1.21
C PHE A 104 -8.09 -7.53 -0.51
N LEU A 105 -8.98 -6.72 -1.07
CA LEU A 105 -10.25 -6.39 -0.44
C LEU A 105 -11.16 -7.62 -0.30
N ARG A 106 -11.14 -8.54 -1.27
CA ARG A 106 -11.94 -9.77 -1.25
C ARG A 106 -11.34 -10.81 -0.31
N TYR A 107 -10.03 -11.08 -0.43
CA TYR A 107 -9.36 -12.08 0.41
C TYR A 107 -9.24 -11.64 1.88
N ASN A 108 -9.09 -10.35 2.16
CA ASN A 108 -9.11 -9.85 3.53
C ASN A 108 -10.45 -10.13 4.24
N VAL A 109 -11.57 -10.08 3.51
CA VAL A 109 -12.88 -10.47 4.07
C VAL A 109 -12.90 -11.97 4.36
N GLU A 110 -12.39 -12.81 3.47
CA GLU A 110 -12.25 -14.23 3.68
C GLU A 110 -11.37 -14.55 4.90
N TYR A 111 -10.18 -13.94 4.98
CA TYR A 111 -9.28 -14.13 6.12
C TYR A 111 -9.87 -13.63 7.44
N MET A 112 -10.59 -12.52 7.44
CA MET A 112 -11.32 -12.05 8.61
C MET A 112 -12.36 -13.09 9.06
N THR A 113 -13.10 -13.68 8.12
CA THR A 113 -14.09 -14.73 8.40
C THR A 113 -13.44 -15.95 9.02
N GLN A 114 -12.30 -16.39 8.48
CA GLN A 114 -11.52 -17.50 9.03
C GLN A 114 -11.05 -17.19 10.46
N ILE A 115 -10.44 -16.01 10.70
CA ILE A 115 -9.99 -15.58 12.02
C ILE A 115 -11.15 -15.59 13.03
N TYR A 116 -12.32 -15.04 12.67
CA TYR A 116 -13.45 -14.96 13.58
C TYR A 116 -14.12 -16.32 13.82
N SER A 117 -13.90 -17.30 12.94
CA SER A 117 -14.35 -18.69 13.13
C SER A 117 -13.49 -19.48 14.10
N GLU A 118 -12.26 -19.03 14.38
CA GLU A 118 -11.37 -19.67 15.35
C GLU A 118 -11.90 -19.47 16.76
N GLN A 119 -12.46 -20.53 17.34
CA GLN A 119 -13.04 -20.51 18.68
C GLN A 119 -12.43 -21.63 19.54
N PRO A 120 -12.31 -21.43 20.86
CA PRO A 120 -11.79 -22.46 21.75
C PRO A 120 -12.76 -23.61 21.88
N GLU A 121 -12.25 -24.82 22.18
CA GLU A 121 -13.06 -25.98 22.48
C GLU A 121 -13.91 -25.75 23.73
N SER A 122 -15.14 -26.26 23.69
CA SER A 122 -16.09 -26.25 24.82
C SER A 122 -16.20 -27.63 25.41
N SER A 123 -16.12 -27.74 26.73
CA SER A 123 -16.38 -28.98 27.47
C SER A 123 -17.87 -29.19 27.72
N VAL A 124 -18.26 -30.39 28.10
CA VAL A 124 -19.66 -30.68 28.48
C VAL A 124 -20.11 -29.75 29.61
N GLY A 125 -21.20 -29.03 29.38
CA GLY A 125 -21.76 -28.05 30.33
C GLY A 125 -21.03 -26.68 30.40
N VAL A 126 -20.02 -26.45 29.56
CA VAL A 126 -19.28 -25.18 29.48
C VAL A 126 -19.25 -24.73 28.02
N TRP A 127 -19.53 -23.43 27.80
CA TRP A 127 -19.36 -22.78 26.49
C TRP A 127 -18.24 -21.77 26.58
N ASN A 128 -17.14 -22.02 25.84
CA ASN A 128 -16.00 -21.13 25.73
C ASN A 128 -16.11 -20.31 24.43
N ARG A 129 -15.86 -19.01 24.50
CA ARG A 129 -15.93 -18.11 23.34
C ARG A 129 -14.85 -17.03 23.41
N LEU A 130 -14.28 -16.71 22.27
CA LEU A 130 -13.45 -15.51 22.05
C LEU A 130 -14.32 -14.38 21.49
N GLU A 131 -14.12 -13.20 22.04
CA GLU A 131 -14.63 -11.94 21.51
C GLU A 131 -13.46 -11.17 20.84
N TYR A 132 -13.51 -11.05 19.53
CA TYR A 132 -12.50 -10.30 18.78
C TYR A 132 -12.82 -8.82 18.80
N ARG A 133 -11.92 -8.02 19.38
CA ARG A 133 -12.07 -6.57 19.51
C ARG A 133 -11.04 -5.82 18.68
N PRO A 134 -11.39 -4.66 18.07
CA PRO A 134 -10.42 -3.74 17.50
C PRO A 134 -9.41 -3.25 18.54
N LEU A 135 -8.26 -2.78 18.08
CA LEU A 135 -7.26 -2.17 18.95
C LEU A 135 -7.81 -0.93 19.64
N GLU A 136 -7.33 -0.63 20.85
CA GLU A 136 -7.67 0.57 21.58
C GLU A 136 -6.79 1.74 21.10
N GLY A 137 -7.40 2.66 20.35
CA GLY A 137 -6.73 3.79 19.75
C GLY A 137 -6.87 3.81 18.22
N PHE A 138 -5.89 4.38 17.52
CA PHE A 138 -5.86 4.48 16.07
C PHE A 138 -4.63 3.77 15.48
N VAL A 139 -4.74 3.34 14.23
CA VAL A 139 -3.64 2.74 13.45
C VAL A 139 -3.08 3.78 12.49
N PHE A 140 -1.77 3.84 12.35
CA PHE A 140 -1.09 4.62 11.33
C PHE A 140 -0.76 3.75 10.12
N ALA A 141 -1.34 4.04 8.96
CA ALA A 141 -0.98 3.43 7.69
C ALA A 141 0.00 4.35 6.95
N LEU A 142 1.25 3.90 6.82
CA LEU A 142 2.30 4.60 6.09
C LEU A 142 2.66 3.78 4.85
N THR A 143 2.27 4.27 3.67
CA THR A 143 2.23 3.45 2.46
C THR A 143 3.29 3.84 1.43
N PRO A 144 3.79 2.86 0.63
CA PRO A 144 4.91 3.03 -0.28
C PRO A 144 4.50 3.77 -1.55
N PHE A 145 5.47 4.00 -2.44
CA PHE A 145 5.22 4.66 -3.72
C PHE A 145 4.89 3.69 -4.86
N ASN A 146 5.33 2.44 -4.75
CA ASN A 146 5.45 1.53 -5.90
C ASN A 146 4.19 0.71 -6.23
N PHE A 147 3.25 0.57 -5.29
CA PHE A 147 2.01 -0.18 -5.48
C PHE A 147 0.80 0.60 -4.98
N THR A 148 -0.10 0.97 -5.88
CA THR A 148 -1.41 1.55 -5.51
C THR A 148 -2.25 0.54 -4.71
N ALA A 149 -2.15 -0.75 -5.05
CA ALA A 149 -2.82 -1.82 -4.32
C ALA A 149 -2.39 -1.87 -2.85
N ILE A 150 -1.08 -1.83 -2.56
CA ILE A 150 -0.56 -1.80 -1.19
C ILE A 150 -1.00 -0.52 -0.47
N ALA A 151 -0.95 0.63 -1.16
CA ALA A 151 -1.38 1.89 -0.58
C ALA A 151 -2.85 1.88 -0.14
N GLY A 152 -3.73 1.23 -0.89
CA GLY A 152 -5.12 1.04 -0.54
C GLY A 152 -5.33 -0.05 0.51
N ASN A 153 -4.55 -1.13 0.46
CA ASN A 153 -4.69 -2.28 1.35
C ASN A 153 -4.30 -1.97 2.80
N LEU A 154 -3.20 -1.24 3.03
CA LEU A 154 -2.72 -1.00 4.40
C LEU A 154 -3.77 -0.31 5.28
N PRO A 155 -4.42 0.79 4.86
CA PRO A 155 -5.52 1.36 5.63
C PRO A 155 -6.77 0.48 5.63
N ALA A 156 -7.10 -0.20 4.51
CA ALA A 156 -8.33 -0.96 4.37
C ALA A 156 -8.34 -2.21 5.25
N SER A 157 -7.25 -2.98 5.30
CA SER A 157 -7.15 -4.21 6.13
C SER A 157 -7.29 -3.89 7.62
N ALA A 158 -6.66 -2.82 8.09
CA ALA A 158 -6.80 -2.36 9.47
C ALA A 158 -8.25 -1.91 9.77
N ALA A 159 -8.86 -1.14 8.84
CA ALA A 159 -10.23 -0.67 9.00
C ALA A 159 -11.25 -1.82 8.97
N LEU A 160 -11.08 -2.80 8.09
CA LEU A 160 -11.94 -3.98 8.02
C LEU A 160 -12.06 -4.71 9.37
N MET A 161 -10.95 -4.80 10.12
CA MET A 161 -10.92 -5.39 11.46
C MET A 161 -11.47 -4.47 12.56
N GLY A 162 -12.13 -3.38 12.19
CA GLY A 162 -12.81 -2.46 13.11
C GLY A 162 -11.92 -1.35 13.67
N ASN A 163 -10.68 -1.20 13.19
CA ASN A 163 -9.79 -0.10 13.58
C ASN A 163 -10.10 1.17 12.80
N THR A 164 -9.69 2.31 13.32
CA THR A 164 -9.68 3.58 12.60
C THR A 164 -8.26 4.00 12.27
N VAL A 165 -8.10 4.71 11.15
CA VAL A 165 -6.80 4.84 10.50
C VAL A 165 -6.49 6.30 10.16
N VAL A 166 -5.26 6.70 10.45
CA VAL A 166 -4.60 7.85 9.83
C VAL A 166 -3.70 7.31 8.71
N TRP A 167 -3.98 7.71 7.48
CA TRP A 167 -3.27 7.21 6.29
C TRP A 167 -2.41 8.29 5.66
N LYS A 168 -1.10 8.03 5.56
CA LYS A 168 -0.15 8.89 4.85
C LYS A 168 0.48 8.13 3.69
N PRO A 169 0.13 8.44 2.43
CA PRO A 169 0.78 7.88 1.26
C PRO A 169 2.15 8.51 1.02
N ALA A 170 2.98 7.85 0.22
CA ALA A 170 4.15 8.49 -0.37
C ALA A 170 3.73 9.67 -1.26
N ASN A 171 4.58 10.69 -1.42
CA ASN A 171 4.22 11.88 -2.18
C ASN A 171 3.88 11.57 -3.65
N SER A 172 4.64 10.69 -4.29
CA SER A 172 4.38 10.23 -5.66
C SER A 172 3.11 9.39 -5.79
N GLN A 173 2.51 8.95 -4.67
CA GLN A 173 1.29 8.15 -4.65
C GLN A 173 0.03 8.96 -4.32
N ILE A 174 0.13 10.27 -4.09
CA ILE A 174 -0.99 11.13 -3.67
C ILE A 174 -2.15 11.06 -4.66
N TYR A 175 -1.88 11.03 -5.97
CA TYR A 175 -2.93 11.00 -6.98
C TYR A 175 -3.75 9.72 -6.92
N SER A 176 -3.11 8.55 -6.97
CA SER A 176 -3.82 7.26 -6.88
C SER A 176 -4.45 7.04 -5.50
N ALA A 177 -3.79 7.47 -4.41
CA ALA A 177 -4.36 7.41 -3.05
C ALA A 177 -5.66 8.23 -2.92
N ASN A 178 -5.70 9.41 -3.55
CA ASN A 178 -6.93 10.22 -3.59
C ASN A 178 -8.07 9.48 -4.30
N VAL A 179 -7.78 8.84 -5.44
CA VAL A 179 -8.78 8.05 -6.17
C VAL A 179 -9.28 6.88 -5.32
N VAL A 180 -8.39 6.19 -4.61
CA VAL A 180 -8.77 5.10 -3.69
C VAL A 180 -9.65 5.62 -2.55
N MET A 181 -9.35 6.79 -1.99
CA MET A 181 -10.19 7.38 -0.94
C MET A 181 -11.57 7.77 -1.47
N ASP A 182 -11.67 8.33 -2.68
CA ASP A 182 -12.96 8.60 -3.35
C ASP A 182 -13.79 7.32 -3.47
N ILE A 183 -13.15 6.20 -3.85
CA ILE A 183 -13.80 4.89 -3.97
C ILE A 183 -14.31 4.39 -2.62
N PHE A 184 -13.51 4.47 -1.57
CA PHE A 184 -13.92 4.06 -0.24
C PHE A 184 -15.12 4.87 0.26
N MET A 185 -15.12 6.19 0.05
CA MET A 185 -16.25 7.04 0.42
C MET A 185 -17.50 6.70 -0.40
N GLU A 186 -17.39 6.46 -1.71
CA GLU A 186 -18.52 6.03 -2.55
C GLU A 186 -19.05 4.65 -2.16
N ALA A 187 -18.17 3.75 -1.70
CA ALA A 187 -18.55 2.44 -1.19
C ALA A 187 -19.34 2.50 0.13
N GLY A 188 -19.33 3.67 0.80
CA GLY A 188 -20.06 3.89 2.04
C GLY A 188 -19.20 3.83 3.29
N LEU A 189 -17.88 4.01 3.18
CA LEU A 189 -16.99 4.09 4.35
C LEU A 189 -17.39 5.29 5.22
N PRO A 190 -17.70 5.08 6.52
CA PRO A 190 -18.10 6.18 7.39
C PRO A 190 -17.01 7.23 7.59
N ALA A 191 -17.45 8.48 7.78
CA ALA A 191 -16.56 9.60 8.02
C ALA A 191 -15.62 9.35 9.22
N GLY A 192 -14.33 9.61 9.06
CA GLY A 192 -13.31 9.47 10.10
C GLY A 192 -12.74 8.05 10.28
N VAL A 193 -13.30 7.02 9.66
CA VAL A 193 -12.74 5.65 9.75
C VAL A 193 -11.36 5.58 9.10
N ILE A 194 -11.19 6.16 7.91
CA ILE A 194 -9.88 6.37 7.28
C ILE A 194 -9.73 7.87 7.02
N ASN A 195 -8.63 8.45 7.50
CA ASN A 195 -8.29 9.86 7.35
C ASN A 195 -7.03 9.97 6.51
N LEU A 196 -7.13 10.53 5.30
CA LEU A 196 -6.04 10.64 4.33
C LEU A 196 -5.36 11.99 4.45
N VAL A 197 -4.08 12.00 4.85
CA VAL A 197 -3.31 13.22 5.09
C VAL A 197 -2.11 13.33 4.15
N TYR A 198 -1.84 14.53 3.66
CA TYR A 198 -0.68 14.86 2.83
C TYR A 198 0.29 15.75 3.61
N VAL A 199 1.05 15.13 4.50
CA VAL A 199 1.96 15.79 5.44
C VAL A 199 3.36 15.21 5.29
N ASN A 200 4.39 16.00 5.56
CA ASN A 200 5.77 15.53 5.57
C ASN A 200 5.93 14.39 6.59
N GLY A 201 6.70 13.34 6.21
CA GLY A 201 6.85 12.14 7.03
C GLY A 201 7.34 12.38 8.45
N PRO A 202 8.46 13.09 8.68
CA PRO A 202 8.93 13.48 10.00
C PRO A 202 7.89 14.23 10.83
N VAL A 203 7.18 15.20 10.26
CA VAL A 203 6.12 15.96 10.96
C VAL A 203 4.97 15.04 11.38
N ALA A 204 4.52 14.16 10.50
CA ALA A 204 3.48 13.20 10.84
C ALA A 204 3.95 12.22 11.92
N GLY A 205 5.18 11.71 11.82
CA GLY A 205 5.75 10.79 12.80
C GLY A 205 5.90 11.39 14.19
N ASP A 206 6.31 12.65 14.27
CA ASP A 206 6.44 13.36 15.56
C ASP A 206 5.10 13.46 16.30
N VAL A 207 4.02 13.80 15.61
CA VAL A 207 2.68 13.85 16.22
C VAL A 207 2.18 12.45 16.59
N ILE A 208 2.27 11.49 15.67
CA ILE A 208 1.68 10.16 15.80
C ILE A 208 2.37 9.34 16.88
N PHE A 209 3.72 9.24 16.86
CA PHE A 209 4.48 8.39 17.78
C PHE A 209 4.63 8.98 19.18
N ASN A 210 4.20 10.22 19.41
CA ASN A 210 4.08 10.80 20.73
C ASN A 210 2.64 10.74 21.29
N HIS A 211 1.66 10.28 20.51
CA HIS A 211 0.27 10.26 20.93
C HIS A 211 -0.06 9.02 21.77
N LYS A 212 -0.68 9.20 22.93
CA LYS A 212 -1.01 8.11 23.88
C LYS A 212 -1.95 7.04 23.32
N GLU A 213 -2.81 7.40 22.37
CA GLU A 213 -3.77 6.49 21.72
C GLU A 213 -3.21 5.83 20.45
N PHE A 214 -1.90 5.94 20.21
CA PHE A 214 -1.26 5.21 19.12
C PHE A 214 -1.33 3.70 19.39
N ALA A 215 -2.09 2.96 18.57
CA ALA A 215 -2.35 1.54 18.78
C ALA A 215 -1.58 0.63 17.82
N GLY A 216 -1.06 1.15 16.72
CA GLY A 216 -0.25 0.37 15.79
C GLY A 216 0.13 1.09 14.53
N ILE A 217 1.11 0.52 13.84
CA ILE A 217 1.53 0.95 12.50
C ILE A 217 1.39 -0.21 11.51
N HIS A 218 0.86 0.11 10.33
CA HIS A 218 0.92 -0.75 9.15
C HIS A 218 1.78 -0.04 8.11
N PHE A 219 2.96 -0.58 7.86
CA PHE A 219 4.02 0.07 7.10
C PHE A 219 4.48 -0.79 5.92
N THR A 220 4.67 -0.16 4.76
CA THR A 220 5.49 -0.71 3.68
C THR A 220 6.40 0.40 3.16
N GLY A 221 7.70 0.10 3.07
CA GLY A 221 8.70 1.08 2.61
C GLY A 221 10.13 0.59 2.80
N SER A 222 11.08 1.52 2.96
CA SER A 222 12.49 1.14 3.09
C SER A 222 12.83 0.56 4.46
N THR A 223 13.75 -0.42 4.49
CA THR A 223 14.25 -1.07 5.70
C THR A 223 14.78 -0.08 6.72
N GLY A 224 15.58 0.91 6.29
CA GLY A 224 16.14 1.91 7.21
C GLY A 224 15.08 2.78 7.88
N VAL A 225 14.03 3.17 7.14
CA VAL A 225 12.89 3.89 7.74
C VAL A 225 12.16 3.01 8.73
N PHE A 226 11.89 1.74 8.41
CA PHE A 226 11.21 0.82 9.32
C PHE A 226 11.98 0.60 10.63
N GLN A 227 13.30 0.40 10.56
CA GLN A 227 14.16 0.28 11.72
C GLN A 227 14.10 1.54 12.62
N SER A 228 14.12 2.72 12.02
CA SER A 228 13.99 3.99 12.74
C SER A 228 12.61 4.13 13.43
N LEU A 229 11.54 3.76 12.73
CA LEU A 229 10.18 3.77 13.27
C LEU A 229 10.04 2.79 14.45
N TRP A 230 10.57 1.58 14.32
CA TRP A 230 10.56 0.57 15.39
C TRP A 230 11.30 1.07 16.63
N GLY A 231 12.51 1.65 16.45
CA GLY A 231 13.28 2.24 17.54
C GLY A 231 12.51 3.37 18.25
N THR A 232 11.84 4.25 17.48
CA THR A 232 11.03 5.34 18.02
C THR A 232 9.84 4.82 18.85
N ILE A 233 9.11 3.84 18.30
CA ILE A 233 7.98 3.20 19.01
C ILE A 233 8.46 2.53 20.30
N GLY A 234 9.56 1.78 20.25
CA GLY A 234 10.16 1.13 21.41
C GLY A 234 10.59 2.12 22.51
N ALA A 235 11.22 3.23 22.11
CA ALA A 235 11.60 4.29 23.05
C ALA A 235 10.39 4.97 23.73
N ASN A 236 9.28 5.03 23.04
CA ASN A 236 8.04 5.66 23.51
C ASN A 236 7.06 4.68 24.20
N ILE A 237 7.44 3.41 24.39
CA ILE A 237 6.50 2.35 24.84
C ILE A 237 5.73 2.69 26.12
N LYS A 238 6.34 3.46 27.03
CA LYS A 238 5.71 3.88 28.30
C LYS A 238 4.63 4.96 28.12
N LYS A 239 4.56 5.62 26.97
CA LYS A 239 3.61 6.69 26.69
C LYS A 239 2.25 6.15 26.22
N TYR A 240 2.24 4.96 25.63
CA TYR A 240 1.06 4.40 24.98
C TYR A 240 0.13 3.75 25.99
N ARG A 241 -1.19 3.80 25.70
CA ARG A 241 -2.21 3.15 26.50
C ARG A 241 -2.09 1.63 26.49
N SER A 242 -1.72 1.05 25.35
CA SER A 242 -1.45 -0.38 25.18
C SER A 242 -0.20 -0.57 24.31
N TYR A 243 0.31 -1.79 24.23
CA TYR A 243 1.45 -2.11 23.37
C TYR A 243 1.05 -2.03 21.90
N PRO A 244 1.61 -1.08 21.12
CA PRO A 244 1.27 -0.93 19.71
C PRO A 244 1.63 -2.17 18.88
N ARG A 245 0.82 -2.48 17.90
CA ARG A 245 1.14 -3.51 16.89
C ARG A 245 2.04 -2.90 15.82
N ILE A 246 3.12 -3.58 15.48
CA ILE A 246 4.05 -3.16 14.43
C ILE A 246 3.98 -4.20 13.33
N VAL A 247 3.39 -3.83 12.21
CA VAL A 247 3.31 -4.64 11.00
C VAL A 247 4.07 -3.90 9.91
N GLY A 248 5.13 -4.51 9.39
CA GLY A 248 5.98 -3.86 8.41
C GLY A 248 6.48 -4.82 7.35
N GLU A 249 6.42 -4.34 6.11
CA GLU A 249 7.04 -4.93 4.95
C GLU A 249 8.10 -3.99 4.42
N THR A 250 9.29 -4.51 4.14
CA THR A 250 10.42 -3.71 3.65
C THR A 250 10.95 -4.24 2.33
N GLY A 251 12.04 -3.65 1.83
CA GLY A 251 12.71 -4.12 0.62
C GLY A 251 13.20 -5.56 0.78
N GLY A 252 13.09 -6.31 -0.30
CA GLY A 252 13.55 -7.70 -0.43
C GLY A 252 14.81 -7.84 -1.27
N LYS A 253 15.38 -9.09 -1.25
CA LYS A 253 16.45 -9.58 -2.12
C LYS A 253 16.04 -10.93 -2.71
N ASP A 254 14.91 -10.92 -3.41
CA ASP A 254 14.29 -12.11 -3.94
C ASP A 254 15.15 -12.73 -5.05
N PHE A 255 14.98 -14.00 -5.27
CA PHE A 255 15.87 -14.75 -6.15
C PHE A 255 15.13 -15.76 -7.01
N VAL A 256 15.76 -16.12 -8.12
CA VAL A 256 15.34 -17.21 -9.00
C VAL A 256 16.33 -18.35 -8.84
N VAL A 257 15.84 -19.58 -8.63
CA VAL A 257 16.65 -20.81 -8.64
C VAL A 257 16.20 -21.66 -9.81
N ALA A 258 17.11 -21.93 -10.76
CA ALA A 258 16.84 -22.79 -11.89
C ALA A 258 17.33 -24.22 -11.62
N HIS A 259 16.52 -25.23 -11.92
CA HIS A 259 16.94 -26.64 -11.94
C HIS A 259 17.50 -26.98 -13.33
N PRO A 260 18.49 -27.93 -13.46
CA PRO A 260 19.06 -28.29 -14.75
C PRO A 260 18.07 -28.81 -15.82
N SER A 261 16.87 -29.24 -15.40
CA SER A 261 15.80 -29.68 -16.32
C SER A 261 14.90 -28.53 -16.81
N ALA A 262 15.12 -27.30 -16.34
CA ALA A 262 14.35 -26.15 -16.80
C ALA A 262 14.73 -25.79 -18.25
N LYS A 263 13.81 -25.10 -18.94
CA LYS A 263 14.11 -24.60 -20.29
C LYS A 263 14.76 -23.22 -20.19
N SER A 264 15.86 -23.01 -20.90
CA SER A 264 16.62 -21.75 -20.89
C SER A 264 15.73 -20.52 -21.17
N LYS A 265 14.84 -20.64 -22.17
CA LYS A 265 13.94 -19.55 -22.55
C LYS A 265 12.94 -19.17 -21.43
N GLU A 266 12.42 -20.15 -20.72
CA GLU A 266 11.52 -19.87 -19.59
C GLU A 266 12.26 -19.16 -18.46
N VAL A 267 13.50 -19.59 -18.17
CA VAL A 267 14.36 -18.97 -17.16
C VAL A 267 14.76 -17.56 -17.56
N SER A 268 15.20 -17.33 -18.81
CA SER A 268 15.58 -16.00 -19.31
C SER A 268 14.40 -15.01 -19.23
N THR A 269 13.21 -15.44 -19.64
CA THR A 269 12.01 -14.64 -19.58
C THR A 269 11.61 -14.30 -18.14
N ALA A 270 11.69 -15.27 -17.22
CA ALA A 270 11.43 -15.04 -15.80
C ALA A 270 12.41 -14.03 -15.19
N LEU A 271 13.70 -14.11 -15.55
CA LEU A 271 14.72 -13.17 -15.12
C LEU A 271 14.49 -11.78 -15.71
N ALA A 272 14.18 -11.67 -17.00
CA ALA A 272 13.93 -10.41 -17.68
C ALA A 272 12.76 -9.66 -17.03
N ARG A 273 11.65 -10.35 -16.81
CA ARG A 273 10.48 -9.76 -16.16
C ARG A 273 10.70 -9.50 -14.66
N GLY A 274 11.19 -10.50 -13.95
CA GLY A 274 11.37 -10.42 -12.51
C GLY A 274 12.36 -9.36 -12.04
N ALA A 275 13.41 -9.09 -12.82
CA ALA A 275 14.44 -8.13 -12.45
C ALA A 275 14.16 -6.71 -12.95
N PHE A 276 13.56 -6.55 -14.15
CA PHE A 276 13.50 -5.26 -14.83
C PHE A 276 12.09 -4.63 -14.88
N GLU A 277 11.03 -5.42 -14.65
CA GLU A 277 9.68 -4.88 -14.65
C GLU A 277 9.55 -3.75 -13.61
N PHE A 278 8.95 -2.64 -14.02
CA PHE A 278 8.89 -1.41 -13.24
C PHE A 278 10.27 -0.95 -12.72
N GLN A 279 11.30 -1.06 -13.57
CA GLN A 279 12.69 -0.65 -13.30
C GLN A 279 13.29 -1.30 -12.04
N GLY A 280 12.80 -2.50 -11.67
CA GLY A 280 13.22 -3.20 -10.45
C GLY A 280 12.74 -2.55 -9.14
N GLN A 281 11.83 -1.58 -9.18
CA GLN A 281 11.34 -0.84 -8.01
C GLN A 281 10.24 -1.61 -7.24
N LYS A 282 10.40 -2.92 -7.12
CA LYS A 282 9.51 -3.82 -6.39
C LYS A 282 10.25 -4.49 -5.23
N CYS A 283 9.62 -4.64 -4.08
CA CYS A 283 10.16 -5.40 -2.96
C CYS A 283 10.45 -6.86 -3.33
N SER A 284 9.71 -7.40 -4.30
CA SER A 284 9.79 -8.76 -4.86
C SER A 284 10.60 -8.86 -6.17
N ALA A 285 11.34 -7.82 -6.56
CA ALA A 285 12.16 -7.87 -7.77
C ALA A 285 13.26 -8.93 -7.65
N ALA A 286 13.50 -9.69 -8.71
CA ALA A 286 14.54 -10.71 -8.77
C ALA A 286 15.93 -10.07 -8.75
N SER A 287 16.51 -9.96 -7.57
CA SER A 287 17.82 -9.33 -7.34
C SER A 287 18.99 -10.30 -7.53
N ARG A 288 18.72 -11.60 -7.64
CA ARG A 288 19.72 -12.66 -7.70
C ARG A 288 19.19 -13.86 -8.49
N ALA A 289 20.08 -14.54 -9.21
CA ALA A 289 19.75 -15.76 -9.91
C ALA A 289 20.79 -16.85 -9.60
N TYR A 290 20.33 -18.06 -9.32
CA TYR A 290 21.14 -19.25 -9.15
C TYR A 290 20.88 -20.18 -10.34
N ILE A 291 21.81 -20.19 -11.29
CA ILE A 291 21.68 -20.89 -12.57
C ILE A 291 22.75 -21.98 -12.62
N PRO A 292 22.41 -23.23 -12.97
CA PRO A 292 23.39 -24.27 -13.21
C PRO A 292 24.39 -23.86 -14.31
N GLU A 293 25.69 -24.18 -14.12
CA GLU A 293 26.74 -23.83 -15.06
C GLU A 293 26.43 -24.35 -16.48
N SER A 294 25.86 -25.56 -16.57
CA SER A 294 25.46 -26.18 -17.83
C SER A 294 24.39 -25.41 -18.62
N MET A 295 23.56 -24.61 -17.92
CA MET A 295 22.48 -23.81 -18.53
C MET A 295 22.90 -22.36 -18.80
N TRP A 296 23.90 -21.86 -18.06
CA TRP A 296 24.24 -20.45 -18.05
C TRP A 296 24.54 -19.85 -19.44
N PRO A 297 25.31 -20.51 -20.33
CA PRO A 297 25.57 -19.94 -21.67
C PRO A 297 24.28 -19.63 -22.44
N ALA A 298 23.36 -20.60 -22.51
CA ALA A 298 22.09 -20.43 -23.23
C ALA A 298 21.18 -19.39 -22.56
N VAL A 299 21.03 -19.45 -21.23
CA VAL A 299 20.21 -18.47 -20.47
C VAL A 299 20.76 -17.06 -20.64
N LYS A 300 22.09 -16.87 -20.58
CA LYS A 300 22.73 -15.57 -20.77
C LYS A 300 22.48 -15.00 -22.16
N GLU A 301 22.66 -15.80 -23.19
CA GLU A 301 22.46 -15.40 -24.59
C GLU A 301 21.02 -14.92 -24.81
N GLU A 302 20.03 -15.71 -24.38
CA GLU A 302 18.63 -15.39 -24.51
C GLU A 302 18.24 -14.18 -23.67
N LEU A 303 18.74 -14.06 -22.42
CA LEU A 303 18.46 -12.92 -21.55
C LEU A 303 18.99 -11.61 -22.13
N VAL A 304 20.22 -11.60 -22.65
CA VAL A 304 20.81 -10.41 -23.27
C VAL A 304 20.03 -10.03 -24.53
N ALA A 305 19.59 -11.00 -25.32
CA ALA A 305 18.75 -10.75 -26.48
C ALA A 305 17.40 -10.17 -26.10
N ASP A 306 16.75 -10.68 -25.06
CA ASP A 306 15.49 -10.14 -24.54
C ASP A 306 15.66 -8.70 -24.04
N ILE A 307 16.69 -8.42 -23.24
CA ILE A 307 16.98 -7.06 -22.71
C ILE A 307 17.21 -6.05 -23.86
N ALA A 308 17.88 -6.48 -24.93
CA ALA A 308 18.12 -5.61 -26.09
C ALA A 308 16.84 -5.18 -26.82
N THR A 309 15.72 -5.86 -26.59
CA THR A 309 14.40 -5.51 -27.14
C THR A 309 13.63 -4.49 -26.31
N PHE A 310 14.07 -4.21 -25.09
CA PHE A 310 13.34 -3.32 -24.18
C PHE A 310 13.29 -1.90 -24.72
N LYS A 311 12.07 -1.40 -24.85
CA LYS A 311 11.84 0.00 -25.13
C LYS A 311 11.56 0.75 -23.82
N MET A 312 12.10 1.95 -23.74
CA MET A 312 11.95 2.83 -22.60
C MET A 312 11.36 4.16 -23.06
N GLY A 313 10.39 4.69 -22.31
CA GLY A 313 9.74 5.94 -22.67
C GLY A 313 8.65 6.35 -21.70
N THR A 314 7.53 6.84 -22.24
CA THR A 314 6.37 7.27 -21.45
C THR A 314 5.38 6.12 -21.29
N PRO A 315 4.58 6.13 -20.21
CA PRO A 315 3.58 5.07 -19.96
C PRO A 315 2.41 5.08 -20.97
N GLU A 316 2.21 6.16 -21.71
CA GLU A 316 1.18 6.28 -22.73
C GLU A 316 1.51 5.47 -23.99
N ASP A 317 2.78 5.23 -24.27
CA ASP A 317 3.19 4.32 -25.36
C ASP A 317 3.17 2.88 -24.84
N MET A 318 2.17 2.12 -25.23
CA MET A 318 1.98 0.70 -24.86
C MET A 318 3.11 -0.22 -25.34
N GLY A 319 4.00 0.25 -26.22
CA GLY A 319 5.18 -0.48 -26.64
C GLY A 319 6.35 -0.41 -25.67
N ASN A 320 6.31 0.45 -24.66
CA ASN A 320 7.38 0.60 -23.68
C ASN A 320 7.25 -0.44 -22.57
N PHE A 321 8.32 -1.19 -22.33
CA PHE A 321 8.38 -2.16 -21.26
C PHE A 321 8.80 -1.52 -19.93
N ILE A 322 9.76 -0.59 -19.97
CA ILE A 322 10.28 0.17 -18.83
C ILE A 322 10.13 1.68 -19.07
N ASN A 323 10.02 2.44 -17.99
CA ASN A 323 9.86 3.89 -18.03
C ASN A 323 10.86 4.56 -17.08
N ALA A 324 10.66 5.82 -16.70
CA ALA A 324 11.50 6.49 -15.72
C ALA A 324 11.37 5.89 -14.32
N VAL A 325 12.45 5.92 -13.53
CA VAL A 325 12.40 5.67 -12.08
C VAL A 325 11.64 6.79 -11.37
N ILE A 326 11.20 6.53 -10.13
CA ILE A 326 10.21 7.36 -9.46
C ILE A 326 10.69 8.78 -9.12
N ASP A 327 11.95 8.96 -8.81
CA ASP A 327 12.55 10.25 -8.43
C ASP A 327 14.07 10.24 -8.63
N GLU A 328 14.71 11.41 -8.41
CA GLU A 328 16.15 11.60 -8.52
C GLU A 328 16.95 10.68 -7.59
N LYS A 329 16.46 10.47 -6.37
CA LYS A 329 17.10 9.55 -5.39
C LYS A 329 17.14 8.10 -5.85
N ALA A 330 16.13 7.69 -6.62
CA ALA A 330 16.10 6.35 -7.21
C ALA A 330 16.95 6.25 -8.48
N PHE A 331 17.27 7.37 -9.12
CA PHE A 331 18.15 7.46 -10.28
C PHE A 331 19.63 7.41 -9.88
N ASP A 332 20.06 8.14 -8.83
CA ASP A 332 21.41 8.17 -8.26
C ASP A 332 21.79 6.84 -7.59
#